data_09782ad42b6bd70abfff2bfd6f390e01
#
_entry.id   09782ad42b6bd70abfff2bfd6f390e01
#
_cell.length_a   1.000
_cell.length_b   1.000
_cell.length_c   1.000
_cell.angle_alpha   90.00
_cell.angle_beta   90.00
_cell.angle_gamma   90.00
#
_symmetry.space_group_name_H-M   'P 1'
#
loop_
_entity.id
_entity.type
_entity.pdbx_description
1 polymer ?
#
loop_
_entity_poly.entity_id
_entity_poly.type
_entity_poly.pdbx_seq_one_letter_code
_entity_poly.pdbx_strand_id
1 'polypeptide(L)'
;MHKKGFLEYFLFLTELTTILLMKKEITIYDIADQLNISPSTVSRALNDHPAINEKTKERINEMALEMGYRSNLFAKNLQAQSTMTIGVIVPKLDSYFMATVLAGMEKEASKAGYNLLITQSLESLAKEIANAGTMFKQRVDGLLVSTIVATEKVTHFDPFSQKGIPTLFFDGVFDFGKAPKIVIDNEKAGYEATKHLIEQDCKCIYHITGEVKRKVYQDRFHGYLKALKEYDLPFNEDMLFIDSLNIDRSYELSQYLQKATLKPDGVFVTNDSCAASLMAGLKKLGYRVPEDIAIIGFNDDPITRIVEPKLSTIHYPGEEMGEIAAKSMISHLNKGLDFEMTNKIILRHDLIVRDSSRKK
;
A
#
# COMPACT_ATOMS: atom_id res chain seq x y z
N MET A 1 -61.71 -13.55 8.49
CA MET A 1 -61.30 -12.44 7.59
C MET A 1 -59.79 -12.33 7.36
N HIS A 2 -58.91 -13.27 7.76
CA HIS A 2 -57.44 -13.12 7.66
C HIS A 2 -56.75 -13.80 6.45
N LYS A 3 -57.48 -14.62 5.67
CA LYS A 3 -56.81 -15.34 4.53
C LYS A 3 -56.68 -14.51 3.23
N LYS A 4 -57.56 -13.51 3.03
CA LYS A 4 -57.55 -12.70 1.79
C LYS A 4 -56.35 -11.71 1.76
N GLY A 5 -56.05 -11.05 2.88
CA GLY A 5 -54.93 -10.11 2.96
C GLY A 5 -53.55 -10.76 2.83
N PHE A 6 -53.42 -12.01 3.29
CA PHE A 6 -52.15 -12.75 3.16
C PHE A 6 -51.87 -13.16 1.69
N LEU A 7 -52.91 -13.50 0.94
CA LEU A 7 -52.77 -13.88 -0.46
C LEU A 7 -52.42 -12.65 -1.34
N GLU A 8 -53.04 -11.49 -1.05
CA GLU A 8 -52.73 -10.22 -1.77
C GLU A 8 -51.30 -9.73 -1.47
N TYR A 9 -50.84 -9.86 -0.21
CA TYR A 9 -49.47 -9.51 0.17
C TYR A 9 -48.44 -10.45 -0.47
N PHE A 10 -48.75 -11.74 -0.58
CA PHE A 10 -47.89 -12.73 -1.22
C PHE A 10 -47.82 -12.52 -2.74
N LEU A 11 -48.94 -12.17 -3.39
CA LEU A 11 -48.98 -11.81 -4.81
C LEU A 11 -48.23 -10.53 -5.06
N PHE A 12 -48.34 -9.50 -4.22
CA PHE A 12 -47.57 -8.26 -4.33
C PHE A 12 -46.07 -8.50 -4.16
N LEU A 13 -45.64 -9.36 -3.21
CA LEU A 13 -44.23 -9.75 -3.06
C LEU A 13 -43.72 -10.57 -4.23
N THR A 14 -44.52 -11.46 -4.81
CA THR A 14 -44.14 -12.21 -6.01
C THR A 14 -44.05 -11.31 -7.25
N GLU A 15 -44.95 -10.35 -7.43
CA GLU A 15 -44.84 -9.33 -8.49
C GLU A 15 -43.63 -8.44 -8.29
N LEU A 16 -43.33 -7.94 -7.07
CA LEU A 16 -42.14 -7.16 -6.78
C LEU A 16 -40.86 -7.96 -7.02
N THR A 17 -40.82 -9.23 -6.63
CA THR A 17 -39.66 -10.13 -6.86
C THR A 17 -39.50 -10.42 -8.35
N THR A 18 -40.58 -10.58 -9.09
CA THR A 18 -40.53 -10.81 -10.54
C THR A 18 -40.08 -9.56 -11.30
N ILE A 19 -40.51 -8.37 -10.85
CA ILE A 19 -40.06 -7.09 -11.41
C ILE A 19 -38.57 -6.82 -11.08
N LEU A 20 -38.10 -7.19 -9.89
CA LEU A 20 -36.67 -7.08 -9.51
C LEU A 20 -35.77 -8.11 -10.23
N LEU A 21 -36.30 -9.30 -10.53
CA LEU A 21 -35.56 -10.37 -11.23
C LEU A 21 -35.51 -10.21 -12.75
N MET A 22 -36.35 -9.31 -13.35
CA MET A 22 -36.44 -9.12 -14.81
C MET A 22 -36.00 -7.74 -15.31
N LYS A 23 -35.10 -7.05 -14.60
CA LYS A 23 -34.44 -5.90 -15.22
C LYS A 23 -33.34 -6.42 -16.16
N LYS A 24 -33.75 -6.89 -17.35
CA LYS A 24 -32.84 -7.25 -18.44
C LYS A 24 -31.88 -6.07 -18.64
N GLU A 25 -30.56 -6.31 -18.52
CA GLU A 25 -29.59 -5.27 -18.83
C GLU A 25 -29.76 -4.81 -20.29
N ILE A 26 -29.84 -3.51 -20.46
CA ILE A 26 -29.91 -2.90 -21.79
C ILE A 26 -28.61 -3.17 -22.53
N THR A 27 -28.70 -3.64 -23.77
CA THR A 27 -27.57 -4.01 -24.60
C THR A 27 -27.44 -3.05 -25.81
N ILE A 28 -26.32 -3.11 -26.52
CA ILE A 28 -26.14 -2.36 -27.79
C ILE A 28 -27.18 -2.76 -28.83
N TYR A 29 -27.74 -3.97 -28.75
CA TYR A 29 -28.80 -4.42 -29.66
C TYR A 29 -30.12 -3.68 -29.38
N ASP A 30 -30.47 -3.45 -28.12
CA ASP A 30 -31.67 -2.73 -27.72
C ASP A 30 -31.60 -1.26 -28.18
N ILE A 31 -30.41 -0.61 -28.11
CA ILE A 31 -30.18 0.75 -28.62
C ILE A 31 -30.26 0.77 -30.14
N ALA A 32 -29.68 -0.23 -30.82
CA ALA A 32 -29.69 -0.36 -32.27
C ALA A 32 -31.11 -0.48 -32.81
N ASP A 33 -31.93 -1.30 -32.15
CA ASP A 33 -33.35 -1.48 -32.50
C ASP A 33 -34.16 -0.17 -32.33
N GLN A 34 -33.95 0.56 -31.22
CA GLN A 34 -34.61 1.83 -30.92
C GLN A 34 -34.27 2.93 -31.96
N LEU A 35 -33.03 2.96 -32.40
CA LEU A 35 -32.55 3.97 -33.37
C LEU A 35 -32.64 3.52 -34.80
N ASN A 36 -33.05 2.28 -35.08
CA ASN A 36 -33.11 1.63 -36.39
C ASN A 36 -31.78 1.70 -37.16
N ILE A 37 -30.69 1.34 -36.47
CA ILE A 37 -29.31 1.29 -37.00
C ILE A 37 -28.64 -0.03 -36.63
N SER A 38 -27.46 -0.30 -37.22
CA SER A 38 -26.76 -1.55 -36.90
C SER A 38 -26.11 -1.52 -35.52
N PRO A 39 -26.07 -2.67 -34.80
CA PRO A 39 -25.34 -2.75 -33.52
C PRO A 39 -23.85 -2.38 -33.64
N SER A 40 -23.23 -2.62 -34.80
CA SER A 40 -21.85 -2.21 -35.07
C SER A 40 -21.70 -0.70 -35.16
N THR A 41 -22.72 0.03 -35.65
CA THR A 41 -22.75 1.50 -35.66
C THR A 41 -22.87 2.04 -34.26
N VAL A 42 -23.75 1.47 -33.42
CA VAL A 42 -23.86 1.81 -31.98
C VAL A 42 -22.54 1.60 -31.25
N SER A 43 -21.95 0.43 -31.43
CA SER A 43 -20.65 0.09 -30.77
C SER A 43 -19.53 1.06 -31.18
N ARG A 44 -19.44 1.40 -32.50
CA ARG A 44 -18.44 2.37 -32.99
C ARG A 44 -18.67 3.77 -32.42
N ALA A 45 -19.93 4.23 -32.38
CA ALA A 45 -20.28 5.54 -31.84
C ALA A 45 -19.94 5.65 -30.32
N LEU A 46 -20.34 4.65 -29.52
CA LEU A 46 -20.06 4.59 -28.10
C LEU A 46 -18.54 4.49 -27.74
N ASN A 47 -17.73 4.07 -28.74
CA ASN A 47 -16.26 4.03 -28.63
C ASN A 47 -15.59 5.20 -29.38
N ASP A 48 -16.32 6.26 -29.68
CA ASP A 48 -15.84 7.50 -30.32
C ASP A 48 -15.06 7.26 -31.66
N HIS A 49 -15.48 6.26 -32.42
CA HIS A 49 -14.78 5.89 -33.67
C HIS A 49 -14.89 7.03 -34.71
N PRO A 50 -13.78 7.43 -35.38
CA PRO A 50 -13.76 8.58 -36.28
C PRO A 50 -14.61 8.39 -37.54
N ALA A 51 -14.97 7.17 -37.89
CA ALA A 51 -15.88 6.91 -39.03
C ALA A 51 -17.35 7.25 -38.77
N ILE A 52 -17.72 7.58 -37.51
CA ILE A 52 -19.09 7.97 -37.16
C ILE A 52 -19.10 9.49 -36.95
N ASN A 53 -20.06 10.17 -37.63
CA ASN A 53 -20.19 11.62 -37.50
C ASN A 53 -20.71 12.03 -36.10
N GLU A 54 -20.35 13.24 -35.67
CA GLU A 54 -20.64 13.73 -34.30
C GLU A 54 -22.16 13.71 -34.00
N LYS A 55 -22.99 14.14 -34.91
CA LYS A 55 -24.46 14.15 -34.74
C LYS A 55 -25.02 12.75 -34.45
N THR A 56 -24.46 11.71 -35.09
CA THR A 56 -24.85 10.32 -34.85
C THR A 56 -24.33 9.83 -33.52
N LYS A 57 -23.11 10.22 -33.10
CA LYS A 57 -22.54 9.90 -31.78
C LYS A 57 -23.40 10.51 -30.66
N GLU A 58 -23.74 11.80 -30.77
CA GLU A 58 -24.60 12.49 -29.82
C GLU A 58 -25.93 11.77 -29.61
N ARG A 59 -26.63 11.48 -30.71
CA ARG A 59 -27.93 10.79 -30.70
C ARG A 59 -27.85 9.40 -30.04
N ILE A 60 -26.78 8.66 -30.30
CA ILE A 60 -26.58 7.33 -29.72
C ILE A 60 -26.24 7.45 -28.20
N ASN A 61 -25.43 8.42 -27.80
CA ASN A 61 -25.09 8.66 -26.41
C ASN A 61 -26.31 9.12 -25.59
N GLU A 62 -27.15 9.99 -26.15
CA GLU A 62 -28.42 10.40 -25.51
C GLU A 62 -29.35 9.20 -25.31
N MET A 63 -29.56 8.37 -26.34
CA MET A 63 -30.39 7.17 -26.22
C MET A 63 -29.81 6.16 -25.22
N ALA A 64 -28.49 5.96 -25.20
CA ALA A 64 -27.85 5.09 -24.26
C ALA A 64 -28.06 5.57 -22.81
N LEU A 65 -28.01 6.88 -22.57
CA LEU A 65 -28.27 7.50 -21.26
C LEU A 65 -29.74 7.32 -20.86
N GLU A 66 -30.68 7.62 -21.74
CA GLU A 66 -32.12 7.49 -21.50
C GLU A 66 -32.53 6.06 -21.19
N MET A 67 -31.99 5.09 -21.91
CA MET A 67 -32.26 3.67 -21.70
C MET A 67 -31.54 3.10 -20.46
N GLY A 68 -30.60 3.85 -19.84
CA GLY A 68 -29.78 3.37 -18.75
C GLY A 68 -28.76 2.30 -19.17
N TYR A 69 -28.31 2.36 -20.44
CA TYR A 69 -27.28 1.47 -20.94
C TYR A 69 -25.97 1.65 -20.15
N ARG A 70 -25.41 0.54 -19.70
CA ARG A 70 -24.05 0.48 -19.15
C ARG A 70 -23.18 -0.29 -20.12
N SER A 71 -22.08 0.32 -20.54
CA SER A 71 -21.13 -0.38 -21.42
C SER A 71 -20.68 -1.68 -20.74
N ASN A 72 -20.81 -2.79 -21.45
CA ASN A 72 -20.33 -4.07 -20.93
C ASN A 72 -18.79 -4.05 -20.97
N LEU A 73 -18.19 -3.63 -19.84
CA LEU A 73 -16.74 -3.59 -19.68
C LEU A 73 -16.10 -4.96 -19.94
N PHE A 74 -16.79 -6.06 -19.65
CA PHE A 74 -16.29 -7.40 -19.93
C PHE A 74 -16.14 -7.66 -21.43
N ALA A 75 -17.12 -7.23 -22.24
CA ALA A 75 -17.04 -7.37 -23.70
C ALA A 75 -15.94 -6.47 -24.29
N LYS A 76 -15.79 -5.24 -23.77
CA LYS A 76 -14.74 -4.30 -24.18
C LYS A 76 -13.35 -4.81 -23.79
N ASN A 77 -13.21 -5.29 -22.57
CA ASN A 77 -11.97 -5.85 -22.02
C ASN A 77 -11.56 -7.15 -22.76
N LEU A 78 -12.55 -7.98 -23.14
CA LEU A 78 -12.30 -9.19 -23.92
C LEU A 78 -11.73 -8.85 -25.31
N GLN A 79 -12.25 -7.81 -25.95
CA GLN A 79 -11.77 -7.34 -27.25
C GLN A 79 -10.38 -6.67 -27.15
N ALA A 80 -10.15 -5.92 -26.09
CA ALA A 80 -8.88 -5.24 -25.82
C ALA A 80 -7.81 -6.16 -25.23
N GLN A 81 -8.17 -7.37 -24.78
CA GLN A 81 -7.32 -8.28 -23.98
C GLN A 81 -6.70 -7.62 -22.74
N SER A 82 -7.35 -6.59 -22.20
CA SER A 82 -6.92 -5.82 -21.04
C SER A 82 -8.13 -5.44 -20.19
N THR A 83 -7.97 -5.48 -18.87
CA THR A 83 -9.01 -5.05 -17.91
C THR A 83 -8.84 -3.61 -17.48
N MET A 84 -7.77 -2.95 -17.89
CA MET A 84 -7.34 -1.64 -17.41
C MET A 84 -7.33 -1.60 -15.88
N THR A 85 -6.88 -2.69 -15.24
CA THR A 85 -6.86 -2.85 -13.78
C THR A 85 -5.51 -3.39 -13.33
N ILE A 86 -4.89 -2.70 -12.38
CA ILE A 86 -3.66 -3.13 -11.71
C ILE A 86 -4.05 -3.61 -10.31
N GLY A 87 -3.66 -4.84 -9.95
CA GLY A 87 -3.82 -5.38 -8.61
C GLY A 87 -2.75 -4.84 -7.67
N VAL A 88 -3.14 -4.54 -6.41
CA VAL A 88 -2.20 -4.14 -5.36
C VAL A 88 -2.46 -4.97 -4.12
N ILE A 89 -1.43 -5.65 -3.62
CA ILE A 89 -1.49 -6.42 -2.36
C ILE A 89 -0.54 -5.76 -1.36
N VAL A 90 -1.09 -5.35 -0.21
CA VAL A 90 -0.34 -4.71 0.88
C VAL A 90 -0.53 -5.44 2.20
N PRO A 91 0.41 -5.32 3.16
CA PRO A 91 0.26 -5.91 4.48
C PRO A 91 -0.91 -5.31 5.27
N LYS A 92 -0.98 -3.97 5.33
CA LYS A 92 -1.99 -3.21 6.09
C LYS A 92 -2.33 -1.91 5.37
N LEU A 93 -3.59 -1.48 5.48
CA LEU A 93 -4.07 -0.21 4.93
C LEU A 93 -4.04 0.95 5.95
N ASP A 94 -3.92 0.66 7.23
CA ASP A 94 -3.97 1.61 8.34
C ASP A 94 -2.61 2.30 8.63
N SER A 95 -1.62 2.13 7.77
CA SER A 95 -0.32 2.79 7.86
C SER A 95 -0.31 4.07 7.02
N TYR A 96 0.12 5.20 7.59
CA TYR A 96 0.27 6.45 6.85
C TYR A 96 1.23 6.28 5.66
N PHE A 97 2.39 5.64 5.89
CA PHE A 97 3.33 5.32 4.80
C PHE A 97 2.64 4.57 3.66
N MET A 98 1.91 3.48 3.98
CA MET A 98 1.24 2.70 2.93
C MET A 98 0.13 3.50 2.23
N ALA A 99 -0.58 4.37 2.95
CA ALA A 99 -1.57 5.27 2.36
C ALA A 99 -0.92 6.24 1.35
N THR A 100 0.27 6.78 1.64
CA THR A 100 0.99 7.64 0.69
C THR A 100 1.51 6.87 -0.53
N VAL A 101 1.96 5.63 -0.36
CA VAL A 101 2.34 4.75 -1.47
C VAL A 101 1.14 4.51 -2.39
N LEU A 102 -0.01 4.16 -1.82
CA LEU A 102 -1.24 3.93 -2.59
C LEU A 102 -1.73 5.20 -3.30
N ALA A 103 -1.61 6.36 -2.67
CA ALA A 103 -1.94 7.65 -3.30
C ALA A 103 -1.05 7.94 -4.51
N GLY A 104 0.27 7.69 -4.40
CA GLY A 104 1.20 7.80 -5.53
C GLY A 104 0.87 6.83 -6.66
N MET A 105 0.51 5.58 -6.33
CA MET A 105 0.09 4.59 -7.32
C MET A 105 -1.19 5.01 -8.04
N GLU A 106 -2.21 5.44 -7.29
CA GLU A 106 -3.50 5.86 -7.83
C GLU A 106 -3.35 7.04 -8.79
N LYS A 107 -2.59 8.06 -8.41
CA LYS A 107 -2.31 9.24 -9.20
C LYS A 107 -1.77 8.90 -10.60
N GLU A 108 -0.83 7.98 -10.71
CA GLU A 108 -0.25 7.57 -11.99
C GLU A 108 -1.12 6.56 -12.75
N ALA A 109 -1.79 5.65 -12.05
CA ALA A 109 -2.73 4.72 -12.66
C ALA A 109 -3.92 5.45 -13.30
N SER A 110 -4.54 6.37 -12.56
CA SER A 110 -5.67 7.19 -13.03
C SER A 110 -5.29 8.03 -14.26
N LYS A 111 -4.11 8.68 -14.28
CA LYS A 111 -3.62 9.41 -15.47
C LYS A 111 -3.51 8.53 -16.71
N ALA A 112 -3.18 7.26 -16.54
CA ALA A 112 -3.04 6.30 -17.63
C ALA A 112 -4.34 5.53 -17.94
N GLY A 113 -5.44 5.82 -17.25
CA GLY A 113 -6.74 5.18 -17.42
C GLY A 113 -6.86 3.81 -16.75
N TYR A 114 -5.94 3.45 -15.86
CA TYR A 114 -6.00 2.23 -15.07
C TYR A 114 -6.73 2.45 -13.75
N ASN A 115 -7.45 1.41 -13.29
CA ASN A 115 -8.00 1.34 -11.94
C ASN A 115 -7.07 0.50 -11.05
N LEU A 116 -7.06 0.79 -9.75
CA LEU A 116 -6.40 -0.05 -8.76
C LEU A 116 -7.41 -0.96 -8.06
N LEU A 117 -7.11 -2.25 -8.01
CA LEU A 117 -7.79 -3.21 -7.15
C LEU A 117 -6.90 -3.51 -5.95
N ILE A 118 -7.25 -2.94 -4.78
CA ILE A 118 -6.39 -2.98 -3.59
C ILE A 118 -6.92 -4.02 -2.61
N THR A 119 -6.03 -4.87 -2.07
CA THR A 119 -6.32 -5.82 -0.99
C THR A 119 -5.25 -5.77 0.08
N GLN A 120 -5.61 -6.14 1.32
CA GLN A 120 -4.66 -6.27 2.42
C GLN A 120 -4.59 -7.70 2.94
N SER A 121 -3.39 -8.13 3.28
CA SER A 121 -3.12 -9.48 3.81
C SER A 121 -3.21 -9.57 5.34
N LEU A 122 -3.19 -8.45 6.06
CA LEU A 122 -3.18 -8.37 7.53
C LEU A 122 -2.08 -9.27 8.16
N GLU A 123 -0.88 -9.27 7.58
CA GLU A 123 0.27 -10.10 7.98
C GLU A 123 -0.03 -11.61 8.00
N SER A 124 -1.02 -12.06 7.21
CA SER A 124 -1.44 -13.46 7.11
C SER A 124 -1.10 -14.04 5.74
N LEU A 125 -0.23 -15.07 5.69
CA LEU A 125 0.13 -15.77 4.46
C LEU A 125 -1.09 -16.38 3.76
N ALA A 126 -2.02 -16.95 4.53
CA ALA A 126 -3.27 -17.47 3.97
C ALA A 126 -4.10 -16.41 3.25
N LYS A 127 -4.14 -15.18 3.81
CA LYS A 127 -4.81 -14.05 3.16
C LYS A 127 -4.03 -13.52 1.96
N GLU A 128 -2.70 -13.47 2.02
CA GLU A 128 -1.86 -13.07 0.87
C GLU A 128 -2.09 -14.01 -0.31
N ILE A 129 -2.07 -15.33 -0.07
CA ILE A 129 -2.39 -16.36 -1.08
C ILE A 129 -3.81 -16.20 -1.63
N ALA A 130 -4.80 -15.99 -0.77
CA ALA A 130 -6.19 -15.78 -1.19
C ALA A 130 -6.35 -14.51 -2.02
N ASN A 131 -5.67 -13.42 -1.64
CA ASN A 131 -5.65 -12.17 -2.38
C ASN A 131 -5.01 -12.34 -3.76
N ALA A 132 -3.86 -13.02 -3.85
CA ALA A 132 -3.25 -13.35 -5.14
C ALA A 132 -4.22 -14.14 -6.04
N GLY A 133 -4.88 -15.16 -5.50
CA GLY A 133 -5.91 -15.91 -6.22
C GLY A 133 -7.09 -15.06 -6.68
N THR A 134 -7.50 -14.07 -5.89
CA THR A 134 -8.54 -13.10 -6.26
C THR A 134 -8.08 -12.22 -7.40
N MET A 135 -6.87 -11.62 -7.32
CA MET A 135 -6.31 -10.80 -8.39
C MET A 135 -6.20 -11.57 -9.70
N PHE A 136 -5.76 -12.83 -9.63
CA PHE A 136 -5.66 -13.69 -10.80
C PHE A 136 -7.03 -13.97 -11.45
N LYS A 137 -8.07 -14.26 -10.64
CA LYS A 137 -9.45 -14.47 -11.11
C LYS A 137 -10.06 -13.20 -11.70
N GLN A 138 -9.74 -12.03 -11.14
CA GLN A 138 -10.19 -10.72 -11.65
C GLN A 138 -9.42 -10.30 -12.91
N ARG A 139 -8.44 -11.10 -13.36
CA ARG A 139 -7.65 -10.86 -14.56
C ARG A 139 -6.98 -9.48 -14.57
N VAL A 140 -6.37 -9.09 -13.45
CA VAL A 140 -5.59 -7.85 -13.42
C VAL A 140 -4.49 -7.89 -14.48
N ASP A 141 -4.20 -6.75 -15.11
CA ASP A 141 -3.20 -6.65 -16.18
C ASP A 141 -1.77 -6.68 -15.63
N GLY A 142 -1.59 -6.26 -14.37
CA GLY A 142 -0.33 -6.29 -13.64
C GLY A 142 -0.56 -6.36 -12.13
N LEU A 143 0.48 -6.72 -11.37
CA LEU A 143 0.40 -6.90 -9.92
C LEU A 143 1.52 -6.17 -9.20
N LEU A 144 1.19 -5.32 -8.22
CA LEU A 144 2.09 -4.63 -7.32
C LEU A 144 1.97 -5.27 -5.92
N VAL A 145 3.08 -5.67 -5.31
CA VAL A 145 3.05 -6.44 -4.05
C VAL A 145 4.06 -5.92 -3.04
N SER A 146 3.59 -5.59 -1.83
CA SER A 146 4.43 -5.53 -0.63
C SER A 146 4.18 -6.80 0.18
N THR A 147 5.23 -7.64 0.34
CA THR A 147 5.11 -8.95 0.98
C THR A 147 5.08 -8.87 2.49
N ILE A 148 4.55 -9.91 3.14
CA ILE A 148 4.50 -10.05 4.59
C ILE A 148 5.72 -10.82 5.14
N VAL A 149 5.85 -10.85 6.47
CA VAL A 149 6.91 -11.58 7.19
C VAL A 149 6.98 -13.07 6.81
N ALA A 150 5.82 -13.72 6.67
CA ALA A 150 5.74 -15.17 6.43
C ALA A 150 5.98 -15.55 4.97
N THR A 151 6.23 -14.59 4.06
CA THR A 151 6.45 -14.86 2.64
C THR A 151 7.91 -15.26 2.39
N GLU A 152 8.26 -16.49 2.75
CA GLU A 152 9.58 -17.06 2.45
C GLU A 152 9.70 -17.53 0.98
N LYS A 153 8.57 -17.88 0.37
CA LYS A 153 8.48 -18.32 -1.02
C LYS A 153 7.32 -17.62 -1.70
N VAL A 154 7.52 -17.17 -2.92
CA VAL A 154 6.53 -16.41 -3.71
C VAL A 154 5.77 -17.29 -4.72
N THR A 155 5.74 -18.61 -4.52
CA THR A 155 5.13 -19.56 -5.45
C THR A 155 3.65 -19.31 -5.74
N HIS A 156 2.93 -18.64 -4.84
CA HIS A 156 1.54 -18.24 -5.07
C HIS A 156 1.40 -17.10 -6.09
N PHE A 157 2.52 -16.46 -6.51
CA PHE A 157 2.56 -15.53 -7.63
C PHE A 157 3.02 -16.17 -8.95
N ASP A 158 3.48 -17.44 -8.94
CA ASP A 158 3.90 -18.14 -10.16
C ASP A 158 2.82 -18.17 -11.25
N PRO A 159 1.50 -18.32 -10.96
CA PRO A 159 0.47 -18.26 -11.97
C PRO A 159 0.47 -16.96 -12.80
N PHE A 160 0.90 -15.85 -12.23
CA PHE A 160 1.00 -14.55 -12.93
C PHE A 160 2.13 -14.60 -13.96
N SER A 161 3.33 -15.03 -13.57
CA SER A 161 4.46 -15.13 -14.51
C SER A 161 4.20 -16.16 -15.61
N GLN A 162 3.56 -17.30 -15.29
CA GLN A 162 3.17 -18.33 -16.28
C GLN A 162 2.16 -17.80 -17.31
N LYS A 163 1.38 -16.80 -16.97
CA LYS A 163 0.43 -16.12 -17.87
C LYS A 163 0.97 -14.83 -18.49
N GLY A 164 2.24 -14.50 -18.24
CA GLY A 164 2.85 -13.26 -18.71
C GLY A 164 2.29 -12.01 -18.05
N ILE A 165 1.67 -12.13 -16.85
CA ILE A 165 1.18 -10.98 -16.07
C ILE A 165 2.35 -10.45 -15.25
N PRO A 166 2.81 -9.21 -15.48
CA PRO A 166 3.96 -8.65 -14.78
C PRO A 166 3.64 -8.46 -13.28
N THR A 167 4.62 -8.82 -12.45
CA THR A 167 4.56 -8.61 -11.00
C THR A 167 5.76 -7.81 -10.56
N LEU A 168 5.53 -6.70 -9.84
CA LEU A 168 6.55 -5.83 -9.27
C LEU A 168 6.37 -5.79 -7.75
N PHE A 169 7.47 -5.96 -7.04
CA PHE A 169 7.49 -5.90 -5.58
C PHE A 169 7.95 -4.53 -5.08
N PHE A 170 7.48 -4.11 -3.92
CA PHE A 170 7.88 -2.84 -3.31
C PHE A 170 7.92 -2.92 -1.78
N ASP A 171 8.63 -1.98 -1.11
CA ASP A 171 8.77 -1.89 0.35
C ASP A 171 9.41 -3.15 0.96
N GLY A 172 8.63 -3.99 1.59
CA GLY A 172 9.08 -5.21 2.27
C GLY A 172 9.30 -6.36 1.30
N VAL A 173 10.49 -6.50 0.76
CA VAL A 173 10.79 -7.50 -0.27
C VAL A 173 11.99 -8.32 0.11
N PHE A 174 11.82 -9.65 0.20
CA PHE A 174 12.93 -10.59 0.23
C PHE A 174 13.61 -10.68 -1.14
N ASP A 175 14.76 -11.35 -1.20
CA ASP A 175 15.46 -11.53 -2.47
C ASP A 175 14.86 -12.70 -3.25
N PHE A 176 13.83 -12.42 -4.02
CA PHE A 176 13.14 -13.38 -4.90
C PHE A 176 13.76 -13.44 -6.31
N GLY A 177 15.09 -13.38 -6.40
CA GLY A 177 15.80 -13.53 -7.65
C GLY A 177 15.60 -12.32 -8.59
N LYS A 178 15.17 -12.57 -9.83
CA LYS A 178 15.07 -11.54 -10.89
C LYS A 178 13.80 -10.66 -10.82
N ALA A 179 12.90 -10.87 -9.86
CA ALA A 179 11.69 -10.07 -9.78
C ALA A 179 12.01 -8.59 -9.54
N PRO A 180 11.42 -7.67 -10.31
CA PRO A 180 11.65 -6.24 -10.17
C PRO A 180 11.15 -5.75 -8.81
N LYS A 181 11.94 -4.88 -8.15
CA LYS A 181 11.61 -4.37 -6.83
C LYS A 181 11.98 -2.91 -6.65
N ILE A 182 11.14 -2.19 -5.89
CA ILE A 182 11.37 -0.79 -5.50
C ILE A 182 11.46 -0.72 -3.98
N VAL A 183 12.59 -0.28 -3.48
CA VAL A 183 12.91 -0.27 -2.04
C VAL A 183 13.71 0.99 -1.68
N ILE A 184 13.93 1.22 -0.38
CA ILE A 184 15.04 2.07 0.10
C ILE A 184 16.18 1.17 0.59
N ASP A 185 17.33 1.77 0.88
CA ASP A 185 18.40 1.13 1.63
C ASP A 185 18.07 1.18 3.13
N ASN A 186 17.29 0.18 3.60
CA ASN A 186 16.86 0.11 4.99
C ASN A 186 18.01 -0.11 5.98
N GLU A 187 19.09 -0.82 5.57
CA GLU A 187 20.27 -0.99 6.42
C GLU A 187 20.98 0.34 6.61
N LYS A 188 21.22 1.08 5.53
CA LYS A 188 21.80 2.41 5.60
C LYS A 188 20.94 3.38 6.41
N ALA A 189 19.61 3.33 6.26
CA ALA A 189 18.67 4.15 7.03
C ALA A 189 18.74 3.86 8.54
N GLY A 190 18.75 2.58 8.92
CA GLY A 190 18.93 2.18 10.33
C GLY A 190 20.29 2.57 10.90
N TYR A 191 21.35 2.46 10.10
CA TYR A 191 22.68 2.92 10.45
C TYR A 191 22.70 4.43 10.68
N GLU A 192 22.17 5.25 9.76
CA GLU A 192 22.18 6.72 9.86
C GLU A 192 21.35 7.21 11.08
N ALA A 193 20.20 6.57 11.36
CA ALA A 193 19.39 6.88 12.53
C ALA A 193 20.16 6.64 13.83
N THR A 194 20.82 5.50 13.94
CA THR A 194 21.58 5.11 15.13
C THR A 194 22.85 5.93 15.28
N LYS A 195 23.60 6.14 14.21
CA LYS A 195 24.78 7.00 14.16
C LYS A 195 24.45 8.41 14.64
N HIS A 196 23.33 8.98 14.20
CA HIS A 196 22.90 10.30 14.66
C HIS A 196 22.73 10.34 16.19
N LEU A 197 22.09 9.34 16.81
CA LEU A 197 21.98 9.27 18.26
C LEU A 197 23.34 9.19 18.96
N ILE A 198 24.27 8.41 18.40
CA ILE A 198 25.65 8.31 18.92
C ILE A 198 26.37 9.68 18.85
N GLU A 199 26.22 10.41 17.72
CA GLU A 199 26.78 11.75 17.53
C GLU A 199 26.14 12.80 18.47
N GLN A 200 24.96 12.51 19.05
CA GLN A 200 24.33 13.27 20.14
C GLN A 200 24.74 12.77 21.53
N ASP A 201 25.88 12.08 21.65
CA ASP A 201 26.45 11.52 22.87
C ASP A 201 25.62 10.42 23.55
N CYS A 202 24.68 9.78 22.85
CA CYS A 202 23.97 8.63 23.38
C CYS A 202 24.90 7.39 23.44
N LYS A 203 24.89 6.67 24.58
CA LYS A 203 25.73 5.48 24.83
C LYS A 203 24.89 4.21 25.04
N CYS A 204 23.66 4.36 25.46
CA CYS A 204 22.72 3.26 25.70
C CYS A 204 21.48 3.46 24.82
N ILE A 205 21.56 2.95 23.57
CA ILE A 205 20.54 3.19 22.56
C ILE A 205 19.66 1.96 22.44
N TYR A 206 18.37 2.11 22.72
CA TYR A 206 17.39 1.06 22.53
C TYR A 206 16.82 1.07 21.09
N HIS A 207 16.53 -0.11 20.57
CA HIS A 207 15.87 -0.27 19.26
C HIS A 207 14.49 -0.89 19.42
N ILE A 208 13.46 -0.13 19.03
CA ILE A 208 12.06 -0.57 19.04
C ILE A 208 11.62 -0.79 17.61
N THR A 209 11.26 -2.03 17.29
CA THR A 209 11.03 -2.45 15.90
C THR A 209 9.87 -3.44 15.79
N GLY A 210 9.34 -3.61 14.58
CA GLY A 210 8.44 -4.70 14.26
C GLY A 210 9.17 -6.03 14.19
N GLU A 211 8.45 -7.09 13.79
CA GLU A 211 8.99 -8.44 13.67
C GLU A 211 10.24 -8.46 12.76
N VAL A 212 11.40 -8.74 13.36
CA VAL A 212 12.70 -8.72 12.66
C VAL A 212 12.86 -9.76 11.55
N LYS A 213 11.94 -10.71 11.44
CA LYS A 213 11.86 -11.60 10.28
C LYS A 213 11.37 -10.86 9.03
N ARG A 214 10.67 -9.74 9.16
CA ARG A 214 10.30 -8.89 8.03
C ARG A 214 11.53 -8.14 7.53
N LYS A 215 11.82 -8.25 6.24
CA LYS A 215 13.05 -7.75 5.61
C LYS A 215 13.37 -6.28 5.96
N VAL A 216 12.39 -5.39 5.94
CA VAL A 216 12.60 -3.97 6.26
C VAL A 216 13.08 -3.76 7.71
N TYR A 217 12.52 -4.49 8.67
CA TYR A 217 12.92 -4.40 10.07
C TYR A 217 14.24 -5.11 10.34
N GLN A 218 14.49 -6.22 9.66
CA GLN A 218 15.77 -6.93 9.70
C GLN A 218 16.91 -6.02 9.24
N ASP A 219 16.74 -5.35 8.10
CA ASP A 219 17.78 -4.46 7.55
C ASP A 219 18.01 -3.25 8.45
N ARG A 220 16.93 -2.62 8.98
CA ARG A 220 17.06 -1.51 9.94
C ARG A 220 17.81 -1.94 11.20
N PHE A 221 17.53 -3.14 11.71
CA PHE A 221 18.23 -3.72 12.86
C PHE A 221 19.71 -4.01 12.54
N HIS A 222 20.02 -4.54 11.37
CA HIS A 222 21.41 -4.71 10.93
C HIS A 222 22.15 -3.37 10.86
N GLY A 223 21.50 -2.33 10.35
CA GLY A 223 22.05 -0.97 10.34
C GLY A 223 22.31 -0.43 11.75
N TYR A 224 21.38 -0.64 12.68
CA TYR A 224 21.55 -0.30 14.09
C TYR A 224 22.77 -1.02 14.71
N LEU A 225 22.88 -2.34 14.55
CA LEU A 225 24.02 -3.12 15.06
C LEU A 225 25.34 -2.68 14.43
N LYS A 226 25.35 -2.36 13.14
CA LYS A 226 26.54 -1.87 12.43
C LYS A 226 27.02 -0.53 13.01
N ALA A 227 26.11 0.39 13.29
CA ALA A 227 26.47 1.67 13.91
C ALA A 227 27.04 1.48 15.32
N LEU A 228 26.40 0.68 16.19
CA LEU A 228 26.93 0.39 17.52
C LEU A 228 28.34 -0.21 17.45
N LYS A 229 28.56 -1.18 16.56
CA LYS A 229 29.85 -1.83 16.39
C LYS A 229 30.94 -0.86 15.90
N GLU A 230 30.63 0.02 14.96
CA GLU A 230 31.60 0.98 14.40
C GLU A 230 32.05 2.02 15.45
N TYR A 231 31.18 2.32 16.42
CA TYR A 231 31.47 3.28 17.49
C TYR A 231 31.84 2.61 18.84
N ASP A 232 32.17 1.31 18.82
CA ASP A 232 32.57 0.52 20.00
C ASP A 232 31.53 0.57 21.14
N LEU A 233 30.24 0.68 20.83
CA LEU A 233 29.15 0.61 21.80
C LEU A 233 28.63 -0.83 21.95
N PRO A 234 28.37 -1.29 23.20
CA PRO A 234 27.87 -2.63 23.41
C PRO A 234 26.41 -2.79 22.95
N PHE A 235 26.09 -3.94 22.40
CA PHE A 235 24.72 -4.39 22.21
C PHE A 235 24.36 -5.41 23.30
N ASN A 236 23.17 -5.28 23.87
CA ASN A 236 22.56 -6.26 24.74
C ASN A 236 21.15 -6.56 24.22
N GLU A 237 20.72 -7.82 24.29
CA GLU A 237 19.38 -8.24 23.82
C GLU A 237 18.24 -7.48 24.52
N ASP A 238 18.44 -7.05 25.79
CA ASP A 238 17.50 -6.19 26.51
C ASP A 238 17.29 -4.81 25.88
N MET A 239 18.17 -4.40 24.95
CA MET A 239 18.03 -3.14 24.19
C MET A 239 17.17 -3.30 22.95
N LEU A 240 16.73 -4.52 22.59
CA LEU A 240 15.89 -4.80 21.43
C LEU A 240 14.46 -5.09 21.85
N PHE A 241 13.52 -4.24 21.44
CA PHE A 241 12.09 -4.47 21.62
C PHE A 241 11.44 -4.80 20.30
N ILE A 242 10.91 -6.02 20.19
CA ILE A 242 10.11 -6.47 19.06
C ILE A 242 8.65 -6.37 19.46
N ASP A 243 7.89 -5.51 18.79
CA ASP A 243 6.46 -5.30 19.04
C ASP A 243 5.67 -5.19 17.73
N SER A 244 4.36 -5.27 17.86
CA SER A 244 3.41 -5.02 16.76
C SER A 244 3.43 -3.59 16.23
N LEU A 245 4.24 -2.69 16.81
CA LEU A 245 4.26 -1.25 16.56
C LEU A 245 2.87 -0.62 16.76
N ASN A 246 2.20 -1.02 17.84
CA ASN A 246 0.93 -0.46 18.27
C ASN A 246 1.16 0.79 19.14
N ILE A 247 0.38 1.84 18.91
CA ILE A 247 0.50 3.13 19.59
C ILE A 247 0.31 2.99 21.10
N ASP A 248 -0.71 2.24 21.55
CA ASP A 248 -1.00 2.08 22.98
C ASP A 248 0.11 1.31 23.70
N ARG A 249 0.59 0.22 23.11
CA ARG A 249 1.72 -0.54 23.64
C ARG A 249 3.00 0.29 23.69
N SER A 250 3.24 1.13 22.71
CA SER A 250 4.39 2.04 22.72
C SER A 250 4.35 3.03 23.88
N TYR A 251 3.15 3.45 24.30
CA TYR A 251 2.99 4.25 25.52
C TYR A 251 3.32 3.44 26.78
N GLU A 252 2.82 2.21 26.90
CA GLU A 252 3.13 1.31 28.02
C GLU A 252 4.62 0.98 28.11
N LEU A 253 5.31 0.88 26.97
CA LEU A 253 6.75 0.63 26.90
C LEU A 253 7.56 1.72 27.62
N SER A 254 7.06 2.96 27.71
CA SER A 254 7.72 4.02 28.49
C SER A 254 7.94 3.64 29.96
N GLN A 255 6.97 2.92 30.56
CA GLN A 255 7.08 2.43 31.94
C GLN A 255 8.12 1.31 32.09
N TYR A 256 8.24 0.48 31.04
CA TYR A 256 9.26 -0.55 31.01
C TYR A 256 10.66 0.08 30.92
N LEU A 257 10.86 1.05 30.02
CA LEU A 257 12.14 1.75 29.88
C LEU A 257 12.52 2.49 31.18
N GLN A 258 11.55 3.04 31.91
CA GLN A 258 11.78 3.63 33.21
C GLN A 258 12.32 2.63 34.22
N LYS A 259 11.92 1.35 34.17
CA LYS A 259 12.32 0.28 35.07
C LYS A 259 13.54 -0.52 34.58
N ALA A 260 13.97 -0.31 33.36
CA ALA A 260 15.09 -1.04 32.75
C ALA A 260 16.36 -0.90 33.60
N THR A 261 17.11 -1.99 33.72
CA THR A 261 18.42 -2.00 34.45
C THR A 261 19.43 -1.12 33.73
N LEU A 262 19.51 -1.24 32.41
CA LEU A 262 20.28 -0.34 31.54
C LEU A 262 19.38 0.82 31.12
N LYS A 263 19.65 2.01 31.67
CA LYS A 263 18.84 3.19 31.35
C LYS A 263 19.15 3.70 29.95
N PRO A 264 18.16 3.75 29.02
CA PRO A 264 18.39 4.32 27.70
C PRO A 264 18.60 5.84 27.78
N ASP A 265 19.57 6.33 27.02
CA ASP A 265 19.78 7.76 26.75
C ASP A 265 19.47 8.10 25.28
N GLY A 266 19.19 7.07 24.45
CA GLY A 266 18.72 7.17 23.08
C GLY A 266 17.74 6.05 22.73
N VAL A 267 16.78 6.33 21.85
CA VAL A 267 15.84 5.32 21.34
C VAL A 267 15.61 5.52 19.84
N PHE A 268 15.85 4.46 19.07
CA PHE A 268 15.46 4.37 17.68
C PHE A 268 14.20 3.53 17.53
N VAL A 269 13.12 4.14 17.06
CA VAL A 269 11.81 3.49 16.85
C VAL A 269 11.51 3.44 15.35
N THR A 270 11.21 2.26 14.82
CA THR A 270 10.98 2.07 13.37
C THR A 270 9.61 2.52 12.86
N ASN A 271 8.89 3.35 13.63
CA ASN A 271 7.62 3.98 13.25
C ASN A 271 7.41 5.28 14.04
N ASP A 272 7.00 6.35 13.36
CA ASP A 272 6.86 7.68 13.97
C ASP A 272 5.70 7.79 14.96
N SER A 273 4.56 7.17 14.68
CA SER A 273 3.40 7.20 15.59
C SER A 273 3.72 6.50 16.91
N CYS A 274 4.47 5.38 16.84
CA CYS A 274 4.97 4.68 18.02
C CYS A 274 6.03 5.50 18.77
N ALA A 275 6.95 6.16 18.06
CA ALA A 275 7.95 7.05 18.65
C ALA A 275 7.30 8.24 19.38
N ALA A 276 6.29 8.85 18.77
CA ALA A 276 5.51 9.94 19.37
C ALA A 276 4.77 9.49 20.63
N SER A 277 4.14 8.31 20.59
CA SER A 277 3.44 7.73 21.73
C SER A 277 4.38 7.40 22.89
N LEU A 278 5.54 6.77 22.60
CA LEU A 278 6.59 6.50 23.57
C LEU A 278 7.10 7.81 24.20
N MET A 279 7.37 8.82 23.39
CA MET A 279 7.82 10.14 23.84
C MET A 279 6.82 10.77 24.81
N ALA A 280 5.51 10.71 24.47
CA ALA A 280 4.45 11.21 25.35
C ALA A 280 4.44 10.48 26.70
N GLY A 281 4.60 9.15 26.70
CA GLY A 281 4.71 8.34 27.91
C GLY A 281 5.92 8.70 28.76
N LEU A 282 7.09 8.83 28.16
CA LEU A 282 8.33 9.20 28.86
C LEU A 282 8.24 10.61 29.47
N LYS A 283 7.69 11.58 28.74
CA LYS A 283 7.46 12.95 29.27
C LYS A 283 6.52 12.93 30.48
N LYS A 284 5.45 12.12 30.46
CA LYS A 284 4.54 11.96 31.61
C LYS A 284 5.25 11.36 32.82
N LEU A 285 6.30 10.55 32.60
CA LEU A 285 7.15 10.01 33.66
C LEU A 285 8.27 10.96 34.10
N GLY A 286 8.31 12.19 33.59
CA GLY A 286 9.25 13.24 33.99
C GLY A 286 10.55 13.29 33.18
N TYR A 287 10.71 12.48 32.13
CA TYR A 287 11.89 12.56 31.25
C TYR A 287 11.83 13.81 30.38
N ARG A 288 12.96 14.47 30.24
CA ARG A 288 13.17 15.55 29.28
C ARG A 288 13.68 14.96 27.96
N VAL A 289 13.04 15.35 26.87
CA VAL A 289 13.43 14.92 25.52
C VAL A 289 13.88 16.21 24.78
N PRO A 290 15.12 16.26 24.32
CA PRO A 290 16.12 15.18 24.16
C PRO A 290 17.14 15.03 25.31
N GLU A 291 17.11 15.88 26.36
CA GLU A 291 18.21 16.00 27.31
C GLU A 291 18.48 14.71 28.08
N ASP A 292 17.44 14.05 28.62
CA ASP A 292 17.56 12.80 29.35
C ASP A 292 17.53 11.59 28.41
N ILE A 293 16.74 11.67 27.31
CA ILE A 293 16.60 10.61 26.33
C ILE A 293 16.29 11.17 24.94
N ALA A 294 17.18 10.92 23.98
CA ALA A 294 16.97 11.31 22.58
C ALA A 294 16.12 10.28 21.84
N ILE A 295 15.19 10.73 21.01
CA ILE A 295 14.28 9.84 20.28
C ILE A 295 14.30 10.14 18.78
N ILE A 296 14.40 9.07 17.97
CA ILE A 296 14.28 9.14 16.52
C ILE A 296 13.25 8.12 16.04
N GLY A 297 12.37 8.54 15.15
CA GLY A 297 11.36 7.71 14.48
C GLY A 297 11.76 7.26 13.08
N PHE A 298 10.75 6.87 12.28
CA PHE A 298 10.90 6.39 10.92
C PHE A 298 9.60 6.59 10.14
N ASN A 299 9.65 7.12 8.93
CA ASN A 299 8.69 7.37 7.84
C ASN A 299 8.51 8.85 7.48
N ASP A 300 8.76 9.80 8.38
CA ASP A 300 8.39 11.23 8.32
C ASP A 300 6.87 11.44 8.23
N ASP A 301 6.13 10.69 9.04
CA ASP A 301 4.68 10.86 9.19
C ASP A 301 4.33 12.27 9.72
N PRO A 302 3.16 12.85 9.40
CA PRO A 302 2.76 14.21 9.84
C PRO A 302 2.87 14.45 11.34
N ILE A 303 2.70 13.40 12.15
CA ILE A 303 2.81 13.47 13.62
C ILE A 303 4.17 14.02 14.08
N THR A 304 5.24 13.79 13.30
CA THR A 304 6.60 14.22 13.63
C THR A 304 6.75 15.73 13.74
N ARG A 305 5.87 16.49 13.07
CA ARG A 305 5.86 17.95 13.02
C ARG A 305 4.88 18.57 14.01
N ILE A 306 3.98 17.75 14.59
CA ILE A 306 2.88 18.20 15.45
C ILE A 306 3.26 18.00 16.93
N VAL A 307 3.96 16.90 17.24
CA VAL A 307 4.38 16.60 18.63
C VAL A 307 5.44 17.58 19.13
N GLU A 308 5.51 17.76 20.45
CA GLU A 308 6.47 18.65 21.12
C GLU A 308 7.31 17.85 22.14
N PRO A 309 8.65 17.82 21.99
CA PRO A 309 9.47 18.38 20.89
C PRO A 309 9.18 17.70 19.54
N LYS A 310 9.45 18.40 18.42
CA LYS A 310 9.29 17.84 17.08
C LYS A 310 10.17 16.62 16.90
N LEU A 311 9.63 15.55 16.35
CA LEU A 311 10.27 14.25 16.26
C LEU A 311 11.24 14.17 15.07
N SER A 312 12.49 13.85 15.35
CA SER A 312 13.49 13.45 14.36
C SER A 312 13.11 12.11 13.75
N THR A 313 13.40 11.92 12.46
CA THR A 313 12.93 10.73 11.74
C THR A 313 13.77 10.45 10.50
N ILE A 314 13.63 9.27 9.94
CA ILE A 314 14.06 8.96 8.58
C ILE A 314 12.89 9.22 7.64
N HIS A 315 13.06 10.08 6.65
CA HIS A 315 12.10 10.26 5.57
C HIS A 315 12.08 9.02 4.67
N TYR A 316 10.92 8.39 4.56
CA TYR A 316 10.66 7.27 3.66
C TYR A 316 9.70 7.73 2.56
N PRO A 317 10.16 7.89 1.29
CA PRO A 317 9.39 8.58 0.25
C PRO A 317 8.25 7.69 -0.29
N GLY A 318 7.15 7.57 0.46
CA GLY A 318 6.04 6.67 0.13
C GLY A 318 5.33 7.06 -1.17
N GLU A 319 4.98 8.34 -1.34
CA GLU A 319 4.30 8.81 -2.56
C GLU A 319 5.17 8.57 -3.80
N GLU A 320 6.47 8.91 -3.74
CA GLU A 320 7.41 8.68 -4.84
C GLU A 320 7.56 7.19 -5.15
N MET A 321 7.60 6.33 -4.12
CA MET A 321 7.62 4.87 -4.30
C MET A 321 6.39 4.39 -5.07
N GLY A 322 5.21 4.87 -4.70
CA GLY A 322 3.96 4.55 -5.38
C GLY A 322 3.93 5.02 -6.82
N GLU A 323 4.34 6.28 -7.07
CA GLU A 323 4.42 6.83 -8.43
C GLU A 323 5.36 6.00 -9.32
N ILE A 324 6.56 5.69 -8.84
CA ILE A 324 7.55 4.93 -9.60
C ILE A 324 7.05 3.50 -9.85
N ALA A 325 6.40 2.87 -8.85
CA ALA A 325 5.86 1.53 -9.01
C ALA A 325 4.75 1.48 -10.11
N ALA A 326 3.81 2.42 -10.06
CA ALA A 326 2.75 2.50 -11.07
C ALA A 326 3.29 2.87 -12.46
N LYS A 327 4.17 3.87 -12.57
CA LYS A 327 4.83 4.26 -13.83
C LYS A 327 5.60 3.10 -14.46
N SER A 328 6.37 2.37 -13.65
CA SER A 328 7.15 1.21 -14.13
C SER A 328 6.22 0.11 -14.64
N MET A 329 5.15 -0.20 -13.89
CA MET A 329 4.14 -1.19 -14.31
C MET A 329 3.46 -0.78 -15.61
N ILE A 330 2.95 0.45 -15.70
CA ILE A 330 2.25 0.97 -16.87
C ILE A 330 3.18 1.02 -18.10
N SER A 331 4.43 1.44 -17.90
CA SER A 331 5.42 1.45 -18.98
C SER A 331 5.68 0.05 -19.52
N HIS A 332 5.79 -0.94 -18.63
CA HIS A 332 5.95 -2.35 -19.05
C HIS A 332 4.72 -2.86 -19.80
N LEU A 333 3.50 -2.60 -19.30
CA LEU A 333 2.24 -2.99 -19.96
C LEU A 333 2.11 -2.36 -21.36
N ASN A 334 2.60 -1.15 -21.54
CA ASN A 334 2.63 -0.44 -22.82
C ASN A 334 3.85 -0.78 -23.70
N LYS A 335 4.61 -1.85 -23.37
CA LYS A 335 5.79 -2.32 -24.10
C LYS A 335 6.94 -1.28 -24.16
N GLY A 336 7.01 -0.40 -23.17
CA GLY A 336 8.07 0.60 -23.04
C GLY A 336 9.26 0.07 -22.26
N LEU A 337 9.09 -0.19 -20.96
CA LEU A 337 10.14 -0.64 -20.06
C LEU A 337 10.10 -2.17 -19.93
N ASP A 338 11.23 -2.82 -20.10
CA ASP A 338 11.32 -4.25 -19.82
C ASP A 338 11.80 -4.47 -18.38
N PHE A 339 10.98 -5.16 -17.58
CA PHE A 339 11.33 -5.53 -16.21
C PHE A 339 12.55 -6.46 -16.12
N GLU A 340 12.90 -7.15 -17.20
CA GLU A 340 14.12 -7.97 -17.23
C GLU A 340 15.40 -7.11 -17.19
N MET A 341 15.32 -5.83 -17.59
CA MET A 341 16.47 -4.91 -17.60
C MET A 341 16.72 -4.20 -16.27
N THR A 342 15.74 -4.17 -15.35
CA THR A 342 15.88 -3.45 -14.07
C THR A 342 15.37 -4.29 -12.91
N ASN A 343 16.28 -4.93 -12.19
CA ASN A 343 15.93 -5.81 -11.08
C ASN A 343 15.62 -5.05 -9.77
N LYS A 344 16.20 -3.86 -9.57
CA LYS A 344 16.06 -3.13 -8.30
C LYS A 344 16.18 -1.62 -8.50
N ILE A 345 15.18 -0.89 -8.03
CA ILE A 345 15.23 0.57 -7.88
C ILE A 345 15.36 0.86 -6.39
N ILE A 346 16.39 1.61 -6.02
CA ILE A 346 16.64 2.06 -4.64
C ILE A 346 16.34 3.55 -4.59
N LEU A 347 15.28 3.90 -3.85
CA LEU A 347 14.93 5.30 -3.62
C LEU A 347 15.82 5.89 -2.52
N ARG A 348 16.05 7.18 -2.61
CA ARG A 348 16.78 7.91 -1.57
C ARG A 348 15.88 8.07 -0.33
N HIS A 349 16.47 7.85 0.84
CA HIS A 349 15.93 8.27 2.12
C HIS A 349 16.76 9.43 2.67
N ASP A 350 16.22 10.21 3.57
CA ASP A 350 16.94 11.31 4.22
C ASP A 350 16.71 11.27 5.74
N LEU A 351 17.78 11.51 6.50
CA LEU A 351 17.67 11.76 7.94
C LEU A 351 17.17 13.19 8.18
N ILE A 352 16.05 13.33 8.85
CA ILE A 352 15.47 14.63 9.23
C ILE A 352 15.66 14.85 10.73
N VAL A 353 16.64 15.67 11.08
CA VAL A 353 16.95 16.02 12.46
C VAL A 353 16.03 17.13 12.95
N ARG A 354 15.32 16.87 14.05
CA ARG A 354 14.46 17.82 14.76
C ARG A 354 14.79 17.84 16.25
N ASP A 355 13.92 18.44 17.05
CA ASP A 355 14.21 18.76 18.46
C ASP A 355 14.28 17.53 19.37
N SER A 356 13.60 16.39 19.03
CA SER A 356 13.54 15.21 19.88
C SER A 356 14.87 14.44 20.02
N SER A 357 15.85 14.72 19.19
CA SER A 357 17.16 14.06 19.25
C SER A 357 18.34 15.03 19.20
N ARG A 358 18.12 16.33 19.07
CA ARG A 358 19.19 17.32 19.03
C ARG A 358 19.55 17.76 20.45
N LYS A 359 20.60 17.15 21.02
CA LYS A 359 21.12 17.53 22.35
C LYS A 359 22.09 18.69 22.31
N LYS A 360 22.65 19.01 21.14
CA LYS A 360 23.64 20.08 20.93
C LYS A 360 23.19 21.03 19.83
#